data_85a0c39f1f0790f490c6901b1a5b245e
#
_entry.id   85a0c39f1f0790f490c6901b1a5b245e
#
_cell.length_a   1.000
_cell.length_b   1.000
_cell.length_c   1.000
_cell.angle_alpha   90.00
_cell.angle_beta   90.00
_cell.angle_gamma   90.00
#
_symmetry.space_group_name_H-M   'P 1'
#
loop_
_entity.id
_entity.type
_entity.pdbx_description
1 polymer ?
#
loop_
_entity_poly.entity_id
_entity_poly.type
_entity_poly.pdbx_seq_one_letter_code
_entity_poly.pdbx_strand_id
1 'polypeptide(L)'
;MNGALCAMRVLAIIPAAGAGVRMGSETPKQFLSIDGVPIVVHTLRKFNEAETIDEIYLGLRPEDMERAHVELQREQFQKPVHLVPGGATRQQTVSLALQKAPSDTEIVVVHDAVRPFVSPEMIHLSVEAARKSGAAIFGVPSVDTVKQVERQTILGTIPRERIVLAQTPQAFRFHIIKEACDRAEADGYDGTDESSLVERLGGAVTVLMGSDRNIKITKPSDLPLARLFFAQEHEQAERREKLLM
;
A
#
# COMPACT_ATOMS: atom_id res chain seq x y z
N MET A 1 -3.36 -31.11 26.68
CA MET A 1 -4.15 -30.10 25.95
C MET A 1 -3.18 -29.41 24.97
N ASN A 2 -3.15 -29.89 23.74
CA ASN A 2 -2.35 -29.26 22.70
C ASN A 2 -3.08 -27.97 22.30
N GLY A 3 -2.64 -26.84 22.83
CA GLY A 3 -2.99 -25.54 22.27
C GLY A 3 -2.34 -25.43 20.88
N ALA A 4 -3.10 -25.69 19.84
CA ALA A 4 -2.74 -25.24 18.51
C ALA A 4 -2.52 -23.72 18.64
N LEU A 5 -1.27 -23.26 18.50
CA LEU A 5 -0.97 -21.85 18.26
C LEU A 5 -1.79 -21.49 17.01
N CYS A 6 -2.91 -20.78 17.22
CA CYS A 6 -3.67 -20.23 16.11
C CYS A 6 -2.69 -19.36 15.35
N ALA A 7 -2.34 -19.75 14.13
CA ALA A 7 -1.43 -18.95 13.29
C ALA A 7 -2.08 -17.59 13.13
N MET A 8 -1.46 -16.56 13.69
CA MET A 8 -1.99 -15.19 13.67
C MET A 8 -1.85 -14.65 12.25
N ARG A 9 -2.96 -14.22 11.68
CA ARG A 9 -3.10 -13.88 10.26
C ARG A 9 -2.52 -12.50 9.93
N VAL A 10 -1.91 -12.39 8.77
CA VAL A 10 -1.45 -11.13 8.17
C VAL A 10 -2.35 -10.77 6.99
N LEU A 11 -3.11 -9.69 7.12
CA LEU A 11 -4.04 -9.18 6.13
C LEU A 11 -3.39 -8.02 5.35
N ALA A 12 -3.39 -8.09 4.02
CA ALA A 12 -3.07 -6.95 3.18
C ALA A 12 -4.36 -6.20 2.78
N ILE A 13 -4.38 -4.89 2.91
CA ILE A 13 -5.45 -4.02 2.43
C ILE A 13 -4.90 -3.11 1.34
N ILE A 14 -5.49 -3.20 0.14
CA ILE A 14 -5.12 -2.45 -1.04
C ILE A 14 -6.27 -1.48 -1.40
N PRO A 15 -6.28 -0.23 -0.89
CA PRO A 15 -7.29 0.74 -1.23
C PRO A 15 -7.17 1.18 -2.69
N ALA A 16 -8.20 0.93 -3.49
CA ALA A 16 -8.27 1.20 -4.92
C ALA A 16 -9.57 1.93 -5.33
N ALA A 17 -10.32 2.52 -4.38
CA ALA A 17 -11.58 3.22 -4.63
C ALA A 17 -11.41 4.67 -5.16
N GLY A 18 -10.18 5.17 -5.29
CA GLY A 18 -9.92 6.52 -5.77
C GLY A 18 -10.30 6.72 -7.24
N ALA A 19 -11.02 7.81 -7.55
CA ALA A 19 -11.46 8.15 -8.91
C ALA A 19 -10.31 8.50 -9.89
N GLY A 20 -9.10 8.76 -9.41
CA GLY A 20 -7.94 8.99 -10.27
C GLY A 20 -7.96 10.30 -11.08
N VAL A 21 -8.69 11.31 -10.66
CA VAL A 21 -8.96 12.59 -11.36
C VAL A 21 -7.71 13.23 -11.99
N ARG A 22 -6.54 13.09 -11.34
CA ARG A 22 -5.26 13.68 -11.81
C ARG A 22 -4.68 13.03 -13.07
N MET A 23 -5.20 11.89 -13.52
CA MET A 23 -4.73 11.20 -14.74
C MET A 23 -5.38 11.72 -16.02
N GLY A 24 -6.47 12.51 -15.93
CA GLY A 24 -7.18 13.02 -17.11
C GLY A 24 -7.78 11.93 -18.03
N SER A 25 -7.97 10.72 -17.50
CA SER A 25 -8.49 9.55 -18.20
C SER A 25 -9.87 9.18 -17.65
N GLU A 26 -10.78 8.73 -18.51
CA GLU A 26 -12.05 8.13 -18.11
C GLU A 26 -11.86 6.81 -17.35
N THR A 27 -10.75 6.11 -17.61
CA THR A 27 -10.39 4.89 -16.89
C THR A 27 -9.71 5.27 -15.57
N PRO A 28 -10.18 4.74 -14.42
CA PRO A 28 -9.51 4.93 -13.14
C PRO A 28 -8.06 4.46 -13.19
N LYS A 29 -7.15 5.25 -12.60
CA LYS A 29 -5.70 5.06 -12.74
C LYS A 29 -5.20 3.66 -12.37
N GLN A 30 -5.82 3.01 -11.38
CA GLN A 30 -5.47 1.66 -10.95
C GLN A 30 -5.75 0.60 -12.02
N PHE A 31 -6.63 0.88 -12.97
CA PHE A 31 -6.94 0.04 -14.11
C PHE A 31 -6.25 0.44 -15.42
N LEU A 32 -5.41 1.46 -15.40
CA LEU A 32 -4.53 1.72 -16.53
C LEU A 32 -3.55 0.57 -16.69
N SER A 33 -3.30 0.16 -17.93
CA SER A 33 -2.47 -1.00 -18.21
C SER A 33 -1.03 -0.60 -18.51
N ILE A 34 -0.11 -1.41 -18.00
CA ILE A 34 1.30 -1.45 -18.42
C ILE A 34 1.54 -2.86 -18.94
N ASP A 35 2.01 -2.97 -20.17
CA ASP A 35 2.24 -4.23 -20.88
C ASP A 35 0.99 -5.14 -20.92
N GLY A 36 -0.19 -4.52 -21.10
CA GLY A 36 -1.48 -5.21 -21.18
C GLY A 36 -2.10 -5.62 -19.84
N VAL A 37 -1.40 -5.41 -18.72
CA VAL A 37 -1.86 -5.76 -17.36
C VAL A 37 -2.20 -4.51 -16.56
N PRO A 38 -3.36 -4.43 -15.86
CA PRO A 38 -3.70 -3.30 -15.01
C PRO A 38 -2.69 -3.08 -13.88
N ILE A 39 -2.42 -1.82 -13.53
CA ILE A 39 -1.46 -1.46 -12.47
C ILE A 39 -1.80 -2.14 -11.15
N VAL A 40 -3.08 -2.19 -10.79
CA VAL A 40 -3.53 -2.86 -9.55
C VAL A 40 -3.19 -4.36 -9.55
N VAL A 41 -3.28 -5.02 -10.70
CA VAL A 41 -2.95 -6.45 -10.83
C VAL A 41 -1.45 -6.67 -10.61
N HIS A 42 -0.60 -5.82 -11.19
CA HIS A 42 0.84 -5.85 -10.91
C HIS A 42 1.12 -5.72 -9.40
N THR A 43 0.43 -4.80 -8.72
CA THR A 43 0.57 -4.64 -7.26
C THR A 43 0.12 -5.90 -6.51
N LEU A 44 -1.04 -6.47 -6.88
CA LEU A 44 -1.57 -7.68 -6.23
C LEU A 44 -0.65 -8.89 -6.40
N ARG A 45 0.01 -9.03 -7.57
CA ARG A 45 1.00 -10.10 -7.81
C ARG A 45 2.12 -10.07 -6.77
N LYS A 46 2.65 -8.88 -6.41
CA LYS A 46 3.70 -8.73 -5.40
C LYS A 46 3.24 -9.18 -4.00
N PHE A 47 1.99 -8.92 -3.65
CA PHE A 47 1.40 -9.41 -2.40
C PHE A 47 1.08 -10.90 -2.42
N ASN A 48 0.72 -11.43 -3.59
CA ASN A 48 0.54 -12.87 -3.77
C ASN A 48 1.87 -13.64 -3.63
N GLU A 49 2.98 -13.07 -4.08
CA GLU A 49 4.34 -13.62 -3.96
C GLU A 49 4.89 -13.53 -2.52
N ALA A 50 4.45 -12.58 -1.71
CA ALA A 50 4.99 -12.34 -0.37
C ALA A 50 4.50 -13.41 0.62
N GLU A 51 5.36 -14.33 1.06
CA GLU A 51 5.02 -15.47 1.93
C GLU A 51 4.35 -15.07 3.26
N THR A 52 4.67 -13.87 3.76
CA THR A 52 4.13 -13.35 5.03
C THR A 52 2.69 -12.85 4.95
N ILE A 53 2.07 -12.79 3.78
CA ILE A 53 0.68 -12.37 3.60
C ILE A 53 -0.21 -13.61 3.48
N ASP A 54 -1.30 -13.67 4.25
CA ASP A 54 -2.25 -14.77 4.21
C ASP A 54 -3.42 -14.50 3.25
N GLU A 55 -3.92 -13.26 3.22
CA GLU A 55 -5.03 -12.86 2.34
C GLU A 55 -4.94 -11.37 1.98
N ILE A 56 -5.66 -10.99 0.92
CA ILE A 56 -5.63 -9.64 0.35
C ILE A 56 -7.07 -9.11 0.23
N TYR A 57 -7.31 -7.91 0.76
CA TYR A 57 -8.55 -7.17 0.59
C TYR A 57 -8.33 -6.01 -0.38
N LEU A 58 -9.00 -6.06 -1.53
CA LEU A 58 -8.97 -5.01 -2.53
C LEU A 58 -10.21 -4.11 -2.37
N GLY A 59 -10.02 -2.90 -1.86
CA GLY A 59 -11.07 -1.92 -1.65
C GLY A 59 -11.38 -1.13 -2.93
N LEU A 60 -12.58 -1.27 -3.48
CA LEU A 60 -12.98 -0.72 -4.78
C LEU A 60 -14.28 0.07 -4.67
N ARG A 61 -14.49 1.00 -5.62
CA ARG A 61 -15.82 1.57 -5.82
C ARG A 61 -16.79 0.47 -6.29
N PRO A 62 -18.09 0.55 -5.92
CA PRO A 62 -19.07 -0.44 -6.37
C PRO A 62 -19.09 -0.66 -7.89
N GLU A 63 -18.95 0.42 -8.68
CA GLU A 63 -18.95 0.37 -10.14
C GLU A 63 -17.70 -0.30 -10.74
N ASP A 64 -16.60 -0.43 -9.99
CA ASP A 64 -15.36 -1.05 -10.43
C ASP A 64 -15.26 -2.54 -10.04
N MET A 65 -16.20 -3.05 -9.23
CA MET A 65 -16.16 -4.42 -8.69
C MET A 65 -16.20 -5.49 -9.80
N GLU A 66 -17.11 -5.36 -10.75
CA GLU A 66 -17.24 -6.31 -11.85
C GLU A 66 -15.99 -6.33 -12.73
N ARG A 67 -15.46 -5.16 -13.06
CA ARG A 67 -14.21 -5.04 -13.81
C ARG A 67 -13.06 -5.72 -13.10
N ALA A 68 -12.90 -5.47 -11.79
CA ALA A 68 -11.86 -6.11 -11.01
C ALA A 68 -12.03 -7.63 -10.96
N HIS A 69 -13.26 -8.11 -10.81
CA HIS A 69 -13.57 -9.55 -10.84
C HIS A 69 -13.09 -10.20 -12.12
N VAL A 70 -13.39 -9.61 -13.29
CA VAL A 70 -12.93 -10.11 -14.60
C VAL A 70 -11.41 -10.12 -14.70
N GLU A 71 -10.72 -9.06 -14.24
CA GLU A 71 -9.25 -9.04 -14.27
C GLU A 71 -8.63 -10.08 -13.34
N LEU A 72 -9.19 -10.29 -12.15
CA LEU A 72 -8.70 -11.28 -11.19
C LEU A 72 -8.90 -12.72 -11.69
N GLN A 73 -9.97 -12.99 -12.44
CA GLN A 73 -10.21 -14.32 -13.04
C GLN A 73 -9.14 -14.72 -14.08
N ARG A 74 -8.43 -13.76 -14.64
CA ARG A 74 -7.32 -14.01 -15.58
C ARG A 74 -6.01 -14.36 -14.88
N GLU A 75 -5.96 -14.19 -13.57
CA GLU A 75 -4.80 -14.41 -12.74
C GLU A 75 -4.91 -15.73 -11.95
N GLN A 76 -3.77 -16.32 -11.66
CA GLN A 76 -3.68 -17.52 -10.82
C GLN A 76 -3.15 -17.15 -9.43
N PHE A 77 -3.93 -16.34 -8.69
CA PHE A 77 -3.56 -16.01 -7.31
C PHE A 77 -3.66 -17.26 -6.43
N GLN A 78 -2.61 -17.53 -5.67
CA GLN A 78 -2.57 -18.64 -4.70
C GLN A 78 -3.23 -18.23 -3.38
N LYS A 79 -3.28 -16.93 -3.10
CA LYS A 79 -3.88 -16.36 -1.88
C LYS A 79 -5.29 -15.87 -2.18
N PRO A 80 -6.19 -15.93 -1.19
CA PRO A 80 -7.51 -15.33 -1.31
C PRO A 80 -7.42 -13.82 -1.57
N VAL A 81 -8.07 -13.35 -2.64
CA VAL A 81 -8.24 -11.92 -2.94
C VAL A 81 -9.72 -11.59 -2.82
N HIS A 82 -10.07 -10.82 -1.79
CA HIS A 82 -11.45 -10.43 -1.50
C HIS A 82 -11.72 -9.02 -2.00
N LEU A 83 -12.77 -8.86 -2.82
CA LEU A 83 -13.25 -7.54 -3.23
C LEU A 83 -14.10 -6.94 -2.11
N VAL A 84 -13.74 -5.74 -1.66
CA VAL A 84 -14.43 -5.03 -0.58
C VAL A 84 -14.94 -3.69 -1.10
N PRO A 85 -16.22 -3.35 -0.88
CA PRO A 85 -16.71 -2.01 -1.21
C PRO A 85 -15.91 -0.95 -0.47
N GLY A 86 -15.36 0.02 -1.20
CA GLY A 86 -14.64 1.16 -0.66
C GLY A 86 -15.56 2.31 -0.29
N GLY A 87 -15.02 3.27 0.46
CA GLY A 87 -15.72 4.50 0.85
C GLY A 87 -15.41 5.68 -0.06
N ALA A 88 -15.88 6.86 0.33
CA ALA A 88 -15.65 8.11 -0.40
C ALA A 88 -14.18 8.58 -0.32
N THR A 89 -13.47 8.23 0.75
CA THR A 89 -12.05 8.55 0.94
C THR A 89 -11.19 7.28 1.00
N ARG A 90 -9.87 7.45 0.89
CA ARG A 90 -8.91 6.36 1.05
C ARG A 90 -8.98 5.78 2.48
N GLN A 91 -9.08 6.64 3.49
CA GLN A 91 -9.22 6.27 4.90
C GLN A 91 -10.50 5.46 5.13
N GLN A 92 -11.65 5.91 4.62
CA GLN A 92 -12.91 5.16 4.71
C GLN A 92 -12.82 3.79 4.04
N THR A 93 -12.12 3.69 2.90
CA THR A 93 -11.91 2.41 2.22
C THR A 93 -11.12 1.44 3.11
N VAL A 94 -10.07 1.92 3.79
CA VAL A 94 -9.30 1.10 4.74
C VAL A 94 -10.14 0.73 5.97
N SER A 95 -10.89 1.67 6.55
CA SER A 95 -11.78 1.41 7.69
C SER A 95 -12.83 0.33 7.38
N LEU A 96 -13.47 0.39 6.20
CA LEU A 96 -14.43 -0.61 5.76
C LEU A 96 -13.81 -2.01 5.58
N ALA A 97 -12.56 -2.06 5.09
CA ALA A 97 -11.82 -3.32 4.99
C ALA A 97 -11.44 -3.87 6.37
N LEU A 98 -10.99 -3.02 7.30
CA LEU A 98 -10.69 -3.39 8.68
C LEU A 98 -11.89 -3.96 9.44
N GLN A 99 -13.10 -3.44 9.18
CA GLN A 99 -14.34 -3.97 9.78
C GLN A 99 -14.67 -5.40 9.32
N LYS A 100 -14.14 -5.83 8.18
CA LYS A 100 -14.34 -7.18 7.64
C LYS A 100 -13.18 -8.12 7.96
N ALA A 101 -12.12 -7.62 8.59
CA ALA A 101 -10.95 -8.43 8.93
C ALA A 101 -11.32 -9.59 9.85
N PRO A 102 -10.77 -10.79 9.63
CA PRO A 102 -10.94 -11.92 10.51
C PRO A 102 -10.50 -11.62 11.95
N SER A 103 -11.15 -12.25 12.93
CA SER A 103 -10.87 -12.02 14.34
C SER A 103 -9.47 -12.47 14.80
N ASP A 104 -8.81 -13.34 14.03
CA ASP A 104 -7.46 -13.83 14.23
C ASP A 104 -6.39 -12.99 13.51
N THR A 105 -6.76 -11.84 12.93
CA THR A 105 -5.82 -10.93 12.29
C THR A 105 -4.87 -10.32 13.32
N GLU A 106 -3.57 -10.53 13.13
CA GLU A 106 -2.49 -9.98 13.97
C GLU A 106 -1.98 -8.66 13.39
N ILE A 107 -1.61 -8.70 12.11
CA ILE A 107 -0.98 -7.59 11.38
C ILE A 107 -1.84 -7.21 10.18
N VAL A 108 -1.96 -5.92 9.97
CA VAL A 108 -2.53 -5.34 8.75
C VAL A 108 -1.45 -4.58 8.00
N VAL A 109 -1.34 -4.86 6.71
CA VAL A 109 -0.43 -4.16 5.79
C VAL A 109 -1.28 -3.36 4.81
N VAL A 110 -1.20 -2.03 4.87
CA VAL A 110 -1.90 -1.14 3.93
C VAL A 110 -0.95 -0.70 2.84
N HIS A 111 -1.37 -0.87 1.56
CA HIS A 111 -0.52 -0.52 0.44
C HIS A 111 -1.30 0.13 -0.71
N ASP A 112 -0.73 1.17 -1.31
CA ASP A 112 -1.34 1.87 -2.44
C ASP A 112 -1.43 0.98 -3.69
N ALA A 113 -2.63 0.80 -4.25
CA ALA A 113 -2.90 0.02 -5.46
C ALA A 113 -2.06 0.41 -6.69
N VAL A 114 -1.46 1.58 -6.66
CA VAL A 114 -0.67 2.17 -7.76
C VAL A 114 0.82 2.29 -7.44
N ARG A 115 1.34 1.43 -6.55
CA ARG A 115 2.78 1.24 -6.30
C ARG A 115 3.19 -0.20 -6.66
N PRO A 116 3.25 -0.55 -7.95
CA PRO A 116 3.47 -1.93 -8.39
C PRO A 116 4.90 -2.44 -8.19
N PHE A 117 5.82 -1.58 -7.76
CA PHE A 117 7.25 -1.91 -7.59
C PHE A 117 7.66 -2.21 -6.15
N VAL A 118 6.68 -2.43 -5.27
CA VAL A 118 6.97 -2.99 -3.94
C VAL A 118 7.54 -4.40 -4.09
N SER A 119 8.62 -4.72 -3.35
CA SER A 119 9.14 -6.08 -3.38
C SER A 119 8.52 -6.96 -2.27
N PRO A 120 8.45 -8.29 -2.46
CA PRO A 120 8.04 -9.21 -1.40
C PRO A 120 8.89 -9.06 -0.13
N GLU A 121 10.17 -8.72 -0.26
CA GLU A 121 11.05 -8.43 0.86
C GLU A 121 10.63 -7.18 1.65
N MET A 122 10.27 -6.08 0.97
CA MET A 122 9.72 -4.89 1.65
C MET A 122 8.45 -5.26 2.41
N ILE A 123 7.56 -6.05 1.82
CA ILE A 123 6.33 -6.51 2.49
C ILE A 123 6.70 -7.30 3.75
N HIS A 124 7.61 -8.28 3.65
CA HIS A 124 8.09 -9.06 4.79
C HIS A 124 8.68 -8.17 5.90
N LEU A 125 9.61 -7.27 5.55
CA LEU A 125 10.24 -6.36 6.51
C LEU A 125 9.23 -5.46 7.23
N SER A 126 8.17 -5.00 6.54
CA SER A 126 7.12 -4.20 7.17
C SER A 126 6.35 -5.00 8.24
N VAL A 127 6.02 -6.26 7.94
CA VAL A 127 5.34 -7.16 8.87
C VAL A 127 6.20 -7.40 10.11
N GLU A 128 7.47 -7.75 9.93
CA GLU A 128 8.39 -8.00 11.04
C GLU A 128 8.60 -6.75 11.92
N ALA A 129 8.71 -5.57 11.30
CA ALA A 129 8.85 -4.33 12.05
C ALA A 129 7.57 -4.03 12.85
N ALA A 130 6.38 -4.20 12.25
CA ALA A 130 5.11 -4.00 12.95
C ALA A 130 4.91 -4.99 14.10
N ARG A 131 5.35 -6.25 13.95
CA ARG A 131 5.36 -7.22 15.05
C ARG A 131 6.20 -6.75 16.24
N LYS A 132 7.33 -6.11 15.98
CA LYS A 132 8.25 -5.61 17.01
C LYS A 132 7.78 -4.31 17.64
N SER A 133 7.46 -3.31 16.82
CA SER A 133 7.20 -1.94 17.28
C SER A 133 5.72 -1.55 17.34
N GLY A 134 4.82 -2.36 16.79
CA GLY A 134 3.39 -2.06 16.73
C GLY A 134 2.96 -1.36 15.44
N ALA A 135 3.79 -0.47 14.90
CA ALA A 135 3.53 0.25 13.65
C ALA A 135 4.84 0.53 12.90
N ALA A 136 4.84 0.36 11.58
CA ALA A 136 6.00 0.63 10.73
C ALA A 136 5.57 1.11 9.34
N ILE A 137 6.35 2.03 8.78
CA ILE A 137 6.20 2.51 7.40
C ILE A 137 7.52 2.48 6.67
N PHE A 138 7.49 2.55 5.36
CA PHE A 138 8.66 2.89 4.57
C PHE A 138 8.72 4.39 4.29
N GLY A 139 9.94 4.91 4.18
CA GLY A 139 10.16 6.29 3.79
C GLY A 139 11.53 6.47 3.13
N VAL A 140 11.61 7.38 2.16
CA VAL A 140 12.88 7.78 1.56
C VAL A 140 13.29 9.16 2.08
N PRO A 141 14.56 9.40 2.41
CA PRO A 141 15.04 10.72 2.83
C PRO A 141 14.79 11.75 1.72
N SER A 142 14.42 12.98 2.09
CA SER A 142 14.36 14.07 1.13
C SER A 142 15.78 14.45 0.67
N VAL A 143 16.00 14.42 -0.65
CA VAL A 143 17.28 14.85 -1.26
C VAL A 143 17.31 16.35 -1.55
N ASP A 144 16.14 16.96 -1.81
CA ASP A 144 16.02 18.39 -2.06
C ASP A 144 15.91 19.20 -0.77
N THR A 145 16.21 20.50 -0.87
CA THR A 145 15.96 21.45 0.23
C THR A 145 14.47 21.62 0.43
N VAL A 146 13.98 21.30 1.64
CA VAL A 146 12.55 21.41 1.99
C VAL A 146 12.26 22.81 2.51
N LYS A 147 11.30 23.51 1.88
CA LYS A 147 10.82 24.82 2.28
C LYS A 147 9.41 24.73 2.82
N GLN A 148 9.19 25.33 3.99
CA GLN A 148 7.85 25.62 4.46
C GLN A 148 7.34 26.86 3.75
N VAL A 149 6.13 26.82 3.20
CA VAL A 149 5.55 27.94 2.43
C VAL A 149 4.13 28.23 2.89
N GLU A 150 3.76 29.49 2.84
CA GLU A 150 2.38 29.97 2.99
C GLU A 150 2.09 30.99 1.89
N ARG A 151 0.98 30.83 1.15
CA ARG A 151 0.54 31.72 0.07
C ARG A 151 1.67 32.15 -0.89
N GLN A 152 2.49 31.19 -1.33
CA GLN A 152 3.65 31.40 -2.24
C GLN A 152 4.87 32.11 -1.59
N THR A 153 4.86 32.37 -0.28
CA THR A 153 5.98 32.95 0.45
C THR A 153 6.69 31.88 1.28
N ILE A 154 8.01 31.85 1.24
CA ILE A 154 8.82 30.95 2.05
C ILE A 154 8.79 31.46 3.50
N LEU A 155 8.33 30.61 4.44
CA LEU A 155 8.37 30.87 5.87
C LEU A 155 9.69 30.43 6.51
N GLY A 156 10.28 29.35 5.97
CA GLY A 156 11.52 28.82 6.53
C GLY A 156 12.03 27.61 5.75
N THR A 157 13.20 27.13 6.17
CA THR A 157 13.81 25.89 5.66
C THR A 157 13.69 24.82 6.73
N ILE A 158 13.15 23.68 6.37
CA ILE A 158 13.07 22.53 7.27
C ILE A 158 14.34 21.69 7.08
N PRO A 159 15.06 21.33 8.16
CA PRO A 159 16.22 20.44 8.06
C PRO A 159 15.84 19.11 7.43
N ARG A 160 16.35 18.82 6.21
CA ARG A 160 15.97 17.63 5.44
C ARG A 160 16.37 16.33 6.13
N GLU A 161 17.36 16.38 7.03
CA GLU A 161 17.81 15.23 7.82
C GLU A 161 16.73 14.68 8.75
N ARG A 162 15.65 15.43 8.95
CA ARG A 162 14.47 15.06 9.76
C ARG A 162 13.24 14.76 8.89
N ILE A 163 13.40 14.73 7.57
CA ILE A 163 12.29 14.58 6.64
C ILE A 163 12.46 13.28 5.86
N VAL A 164 11.42 12.47 5.89
CA VAL A 164 11.26 11.33 5.00
C VAL A 164 9.98 11.48 4.19
N LEU A 165 10.03 11.07 2.95
CA LEU A 165 8.85 10.99 2.09
C LEU A 165 8.22 9.62 2.31
N ALA A 166 7.06 9.59 2.98
CA ALA A 166 6.39 8.36 3.36
C ALA A 166 5.96 7.53 2.16
N GLN A 167 6.20 6.25 2.23
CA GLN A 167 5.77 5.25 1.25
C GLN A 167 4.92 4.19 1.93
N THR A 168 4.21 3.41 1.13
CA THR A 168 3.61 2.14 1.53
C THR A 168 4.48 0.99 0.99
N PRO A 169 4.52 -0.19 1.66
CA PRO A 169 3.63 -0.69 2.70
C PRO A 169 3.72 0.08 4.02
N GLN A 170 2.58 0.23 4.67
CA GLN A 170 2.46 0.66 6.07
C GLN A 170 1.86 -0.51 6.84
N ALA A 171 2.55 -1.03 7.84
CA ALA A 171 2.15 -2.21 8.57
C ALA A 171 1.89 -1.87 10.05
N PHE A 172 0.84 -2.48 10.60
CA PHE A 172 0.37 -2.18 11.95
C PHE A 172 -0.11 -3.45 12.64
N ARG A 173 0.02 -3.53 13.95
CA ARG A 173 -0.79 -4.47 14.71
C ARG A 173 -2.26 -4.11 14.54
N PHE A 174 -3.10 -5.11 14.34
CA PHE A 174 -4.52 -4.92 14.01
C PHE A 174 -5.23 -3.99 15.01
N HIS A 175 -5.06 -4.23 16.32
CA HIS A 175 -5.73 -3.41 17.34
C HIS A 175 -5.30 -1.94 17.31
N ILE A 176 -4.03 -1.63 16.96
CA ILE A 176 -3.51 -0.26 16.90
C ILE A 176 -4.16 0.50 15.75
N ILE A 177 -4.15 -0.07 14.54
CA ILE A 177 -4.73 0.62 13.39
C ILE A 177 -6.27 0.67 13.47
N LYS A 178 -6.90 -0.37 14.01
CA LYS A 178 -8.35 -0.40 14.21
C LYS A 178 -8.79 0.73 15.14
N GLU A 179 -8.14 0.88 16.30
CA GLU A 179 -8.41 1.96 17.25
C GLU A 179 -8.17 3.34 16.63
N ALA A 180 -7.07 3.50 15.89
CA ALA A 180 -6.72 4.77 15.25
C ALA A 180 -7.77 5.18 14.20
N CYS A 181 -8.24 4.23 13.38
CA CYS A 181 -9.29 4.48 12.39
C CYS A 181 -10.64 4.79 13.05
N ASP A 182 -11.05 4.01 14.05
CA ASP A 182 -12.33 4.21 14.75
C ASP A 182 -12.36 5.58 15.44
N ARG A 183 -11.25 5.98 16.06
CA ARG A 183 -11.15 7.29 16.70
C ARG A 183 -11.16 8.44 15.70
N ALA A 184 -10.46 8.30 14.59
CA ALA A 184 -10.47 9.28 13.53
C ALA A 184 -11.88 9.47 12.93
N GLU A 185 -12.61 8.36 12.71
CA GLU A 185 -14.00 8.39 12.25
C GLU A 185 -14.92 9.10 13.25
N ALA A 186 -14.83 8.76 14.53
CA ALA A 186 -15.63 9.39 15.60
C ALA A 186 -15.39 10.90 15.72
N ASP A 187 -14.15 11.34 15.50
CA ASP A 187 -13.74 12.74 15.61
C ASP A 187 -13.91 13.52 14.27
N GLY A 188 -14.36 12.86 13.19
CA GLY A 188 -14.47 13.47 11.84
C GLY A 188 -13.11 13.89 11.26
N TYR A 189 -12.03 13.21 11.66
CA TYR A 189 -10.66 13.52 11.22
C TYR A 189 -10.29 12.71 9.98
N ASP A 190 -9.77 13.37 8.95
CA ASP A 190 -9.26 12.74 7.73
C ASP A 190 -7.72 12.88 7.69
N GLY A 191 -7.03 11.76 7.88
CA GLY A 191 -5.57 11.68 7.86
C GLY A 191 -5.03 11.57 6.44
N THR A 192 -3.76 11.89 6.27
CA THR A 192 -3.08 11.77 4.96
C THR A 192 -2.72 10.33 4.61
N ASP A 193 -2.47 9.50 5.63
CA ASP A 193 -2.17 8.07 5.56
C ASP A 193 -2.50 7.40 6.91
N GLU A 194 -2.32 6.09 7.01
CA GLU A 194 -2.63 5.34 8.23
C GLU A 194 -1.66 5.66 9.37
N SER A 195 -0.39 5.96 9.07
CA SER A 195 0.57 6.32 10.11
C SER A 195 0.17 7.59 10.84
N SER A 196 -0.37 8.59 10.12
CA SER A 196 -0.82 9.86 10.71
C SER A 196 -1.97 9.67 11.71
N LEU A 197 -2.79 8.63 11.53
CA LEU A 197 -3.85 8.29 12.48
C LEU A 197 -3.28 7.72 13.79
N VAL A 198 -2.26 6.86 13.68
CA VAL A 198 -1.56 6.29 14.84
C VAL A 198 -0.78 7.37 15.59
N GLU A 199 -0.06 8.23 14.87
CA GLU A 199 0.68 9.38 15.43
C GLU A 199 -0.24 10.33 16.21
N ARG A 200 -1.44 10.60 15.68
CA ARG A 200 -2.45 11.44 16.32
C ARG A 200 -2.87 10.94 17.70
N LEU A 201 -2.85 9.62 17.91
CA LEU A 201 -3.12 9.00 19.22
C LEU A 201 -1.87 8.91 20.12
N GLY A 202 -0.73 9.46 19.69
CA GLY A 202 0.53 9.39 20.42
C GLY A 202 1.27 8.08 20.24
N GLY A 203 0.85 7.25 19.28
CA GLY A 203 1.52 5.99 18.94
C GLY A 203 2.84 6.24 18.21
N ALA A 204 3.86 5.45 18.55
CA ALA A 204 5.15 5.49 17.84
C ALA A 204 5.06 4.69 16.54
N VAL A 205 5.60 5.26 15.47
CA VAL A 205 5.68 4.61 14.15
C VAL A 205 7.15 4.50 13.74
N THR A 206 7.59 3.28 13.47
CA THR A 206 8.97 3.00 13.01
C THR A 206 9.09 3.30 11.53
N VAL A 207 10.15 4.00 11.12
CA VAL A 207 10.45 4.25 9.71
C VAL A 207 11.52 3.27 9.23
N LEU A 208 11.21 2.52 8.19
CA LEU A 208 12.13 1.66 7.45
C LEU A 208 12.65 2.41 6.21
N MET A 209 13.85 2.08 5.77
CA MET A 209 14.40 2.64 4.53
C MET A 209 13.59 2.16 3.33
N GLY A 210 12.98 3.13 2.63
CA GLY A 210 12.21 2.90 1.41
C GLY A 210 13.09 2.73 0.17
N SER A 211 12.45 2.73 -0.99
CA SER A 211 13.11 2.60 -2.29
C SER A 211 12.61 3.65 -3.27
N ASP A 212 13.53 4.30 -3.99
CA ASP A 212 13.18 5.22 -5.08
C ASP A 212 12.46 4.49 -6.24
N ARG A 213 12.63 3.18 -6.36
CA ARG A 213 11.89 2.37 -7.33
C ARG A 213 10.43 2.13 -6.93
N ASN A 214 10.09 2.23 -5.64
CA ASN A 214 8.72 2.05 -5.15
C ASN A 214 7.87 3.31 -5.41
N ILE A 215 7.84 3.75 -6.66
CA ILE A 215 7.12 4.95 -7.09
C ILE A 215 5.61 4.76 -6.98
N LYS A 216 4.91 5.87 -6.73
CA LYS A 216 3.44 5.96 -6.79
C LYS A 216 3.03 6.53 -8.15
N ILE A 217 2.37 5.74 -8.99
CA ILE A 217 1.88 6.20 -10.30
C ILE A 217 0.66 7.11 -10.05
N THR A 218 0.84 8.41 -10.27
CA THR A 218 -0.18 9.43 -9.94
C THR A 218 -0.54 10.34 -11.09
N LYS A 219 0.33 10.50 -12.06
CA LYS A 219 0.19 11.37 -13.23
C LYS A 219 0.68 10.67 -14.50
N PRO A 220 0.25 11.11 -15.70
CA PRO A 220 0.65 10.47 -16.96
C PRO A 220 2.17 10.40 -17.17
N SER A 221 2.91 11.39 -16.68
CA SER A 221 4.39 11.40 -16.76
C SER A 221 5.08 10.30 -15.96
N ASP A 222 4.38 9.60 -15.05
CA ASP A 222 4.95 8.48 -14.29
C ASP A 222 4.95 7.17 -15.10
N LEU A 223 4.08 7.05 -16.14
CA LEU A 223 3.94 5.83 -16.93
C LEU A 223 5.21 5.44 -17.72
N PRO A 224 5.94 6.36 -18.37
CA PRO A 224 7.19 6.00 -19.04
C PRO A 224 8.23 5.42 -18.09
N LEU A 225 8.37 5.99 -16.89
CA LEU A 225 9.28 5.49 -15.87
C LEU A 225 8.82 4.11 -15.36
N ALA A 226 7.52 3.92 -15.16
CA ALA A 226 6.97 2.63 -14.77
C ALA A 226 7.26 1.54 -15.82
N ARG A 227 7.06 1.83 -17.12
CA ARG A 227 7.40 0.88 -18.19
C ARG A 227 8.89 0.52 -18.21
N LEU A 228 9.76 1.50 -18.01
CA LEU A 228 11.21 1.25 -17.91
C LEU A 228 11.52 0.28 -16.75
N PHE A 229 10.91 0.49 -15.60
CA PHE A 229 11.12 -0.39 -14.44
C PHE A 229 10.62 -1.81 -14.68
N PHE A 230 9.46 -2.01 -15.31
CA PHE A 230 8.97 -3.33 -15.68
C PHE A 230 9.90 -4.02 -16.69
N ALA A 231 10.36 -3.31 -17.73
CA ALA A 231 11.32 -3.87 -18.68
C ALA A 231 12.59 -4.36 -17.99
N GLN A 232 13.12 -3.59 -17.02
CA GLN A 232 14.28 -4.00 -16.24
C GLN A 232 14.00 -5.21 -15.33
N GLU A 233 12.81 -5.31 -14.72
CA GLU A 233 12.43 -6.49 -13.92
C GLU A 233 12.36 -7.76 -14.79
N HIS A 234 11.79 -7.67 -16.00
CA HIS A 234 11.73 -8.78 -16.95
C HIS A 234 13.14 -9.23 -17.39
N GLU A 235 14.01 -8.30 -17.77
CA GLU A 235 15.39 -8.61 -18.12
C GLU A 235 16.16 -9.29 -16.97
N GLN A 236 15.94 -8.85 -15.73
CA GLN A 236 16.56 -9.45 -14.57
C GLN A 236 16.03 -10.86 -14.29
N ALA A 237 14.73 -11.09 -14.47
CA ALA A 237 14.13 -12.42 -14.32
C ALA A 237 14.69 -13.40 -15.36
N GLU A 238 14.74 -13.01 -16.64
CA GLU A 238 15.31 -13.84 -17.70
C GLU A 238 16.79 -14.18 -17.47
N ARG A 239 17.59 -13.22 -16.95
CA ARG A 239 19.00 -13.47 -16.62
C ARG A 239 19.15 -14.47 -15.48
N ARG A 240 18.27 -14.40 -14.46
CA ARG A 240 18.28 -15.36 -13.35
C ARG A 240 17.92 -16.77 -13.81
N GLU A 241 16.92 -16.92 -14.65
CA GLU A 241 16.53 -18.21 -15.23
C GLU A 241 17.67 -18.85 -16.03
N LYS A 242 18.36 -18.04 -16.86
CA LYS A 242 19.51 -18.51 -17.66
C LYS A 242 20.73 -18.91 -16.81
N LEU A 243 20.85 -18.39 -15.59
CA LEU A 243 21.94 -18.76 -14.67
C LEU A 243 21.65 -20.04 -13.87
N LEU A 244 20.39 -20.45 -13.79
CA LEU A 244 19.93 -21.64 -13.06
C LEU A 244 19.81 -22.87 -13.96
N MET A 245 19.88 -22.71 -15.29
CA MET A 245 19.89 -23.79 -16.30
C MET A 245 21.33 -24.23 -16.63
#